data_3ed46e9cd8b27630a2c141b927c8d22f
#
_entry.id   3ed46e9cd8b27630a2c141b927c8d22f
#
_cell.length_a   1.000
_cell.length_b   1.000
_cell.length_c   1.000
_cell.angle_alpha   90.00
_cell.angle_beta   90.00
_cell.angle_gamma   90.00
#
_symmetry.space_group_name_H-M   'P 1'
#
loop_
_entity.id
_entity.type
_entity.pdbx_description
1 polymer ?
#
loop_
_entity_poly.entity_id
_entity_poly.type
_entity_poly.pdbx_seq_one_letter_code
_entity_poly.pdbx_strand_id
1 'polypeptide(L)'
;MASRITLAAAILAALLTASPASAHVADGWHDEAGWGSVTISADRKHITVCDLSNDGRAVRVEYATSYLQEWTVVDRNGARWGCSTDSTFFSRIMAFKLCEGRTFGTCRPPVWISRSSMR
;
A
#
# COMPACT_ATOMS: atom_id res chain seq x y z
N MET A 1 24.54 27.69 -53.55
CA MET A 1 23.79 27.78 -52.61
C MET A 1 23.57 26.65 -51.75
N ALA A 2 23.94 26.66 -50.66
CA ALA A 2 23.90 25.62 -49.73
C ALA A 2 22.52 25.43 -49.20
N SER A 3 22.07 24.27 -49.27
CA SER A 3 20.79 24.04 -48.70
C SER A 3 20.96 23.72 -47.23
N ARG A 4 20.18 24.31 -46.51
CA ARG A 4 20.22 24.13 -45.12
C ARG A 4 19.28 23.12 -44.80
N ILE A 5 19.67 22.07 -44.32
CA ILE A 5 18.79 21.07 -43.83
C ILE A 5 18.76 21.22 -42.38
N THR A 6 17.76 21.84 -41.97
CA THR A 6 17.55 21.86 -40.56
C THR A 6 16.95 20.55 -40.16
N LEU A 7 17.71 19.81 -39.57
CA LEU A 7 17.21 18.66 -38.95
C LEU A 7 16.47 19.08 -37.73
N ALA A 8 15.25 19.12 -37.86
CA ALA A 8 14.44 19.22 -36.69
C ALA A 8 14.49 17.88 -36.03
N ALA A 9 15.37 17.74 -35.16
CA ALA A 9 15.36 16.57 -34.33
C ALA A 9 14.13 16.63 -33.51
N ALA A 10 13.16 15.98 -33.96
CA ALA A 10 12.00 15.83 -33.14
C ALA A 10 12.39 14.92 -32.02
N ILE A 11 12.77 15.53 -30.98
CA ILE A 11 13.01 14.75 -29.82
C ILE A 11 11.70 14.36 -29.29
N LEU A 12 11.37 13.19 -29.57
CA LEU A 12 10.28 12.62 -28.90
C LEU A 12 10.75 12.32 -27.52
N ALA A 13 10.57 13.22 -26.67
CA ALA A 13 10.64 12.89 -25.31
C ALA A 13 9.54 11.90 -25.08
N ALA A 14 9.92 10.69 -25.06
CA ALA A 14 8.98 9.69 -24.68
C ALA A 14 8.49 10.05 -23.32
N LEU A 15 7.36 10.61 -23.31
CA LEU A 15 6.74 10.89 -22.08
C LEU A 15 6.32 9.59 -21.51
N LEU A 16 7.17 9.07 -20.76
CA LEU A 16 6.78 8.01 -19.92
C LEU A 16 5.84 8.58 -18.92
N THR A 17 4.64 8.59 -19.27
CA THR A 17 3.67 8.79 -18.26
C THR A 17 3.71 7.56 -17.41
N ALA A 18 4.39 7.66 -16.35
CA ALA A 18 4.27 6.67 -15.35
C ALA A 18 2.81 6.60 -14.99
N SER A 19 2.17 5.55 -15.38
CA SER A 19 0.82 5.33 -14.90
C SER A 19 0.89 5.30 -13.39
N PRO A 20 -0.07 5.92 -12.72
CA PRO A 20 -0.13 5.86 -11.30
C PRO A 20 -0.06 4.43 -10.87
N ALA A 21 0.85 4.14 -10.02
CA ALA A 21 1.03 2.82 -9.53
C ALA A 21 -0.31 2.32 -9.05
N SER A 22 -0.86 1.41 -9.77
CA SER A 22 -1.98 0.72 -9.23
C SER A 22 -1.52 0.12 -7.91
N ALA A 23 -2.41 0.01 -6.99
CA ALA A 23 -2.09 -0.45 -5.66
C ALA A 23 -1.50 -1.85 -5.66
N HIS A 24 -1.46 -2.52 -6.78
CA HIS A 24 -0.85 -3.81 -6.82
C HIS A 24 0.31 -3.76 -7.78
N VAL A 25 1.42 -4.20 -7.35
CA VAL A 25 2.60 -4.41 -8.15
C VAL A 25 3.20 -5.71 -7.69
N ALA A 26 4.37 -6.02 -8.20
CA ALA A 26 5.07 -7.23 -7.78
C ALA A 26 5.23 -7.31 -6.27
N ASP A 27 5.23 -6.18 -5.59
CA ASP A 27 5.42 -6.14 -4.14
C ASP A 27 4.14 -6.27 -3.33
N GLY A 28 3.00 -6.41 -3.98
CA GLY A 28 1.73 -6.56 -3.29
C GLY A 28 0.87 -5.31 -3.32
N TRP A 29 0.22 -5.02 -2.20
CA TRP A 29 -0.73 -3.90 -2.10
C TRP A 29 -0.30 -2.94 -1.02
N HIS A 30 -0.66 -1.68 -1.20
CA HIS A 30 -0.24 -0.62 -0.30
C HIS A 30 -1.35 0.40 -0.15
N ASP A 31 -1.52 0.94 1.07
CA ASP A 31 -2.34 2.11 1.30
C ASP A 31 -1.60 3.02 2.28
N GLU A 32 -1.83 4.30 2.17
CA GLU A 32 -1.08 5.25 2.96
C GLU A 32 -1.89 6.51 3.22
N ALA A 33 -1.71 7.04 4.41
CA ALA A 33 -2.12 8.36 4.81
C ALA A 33 -0.90 9.06 5.40
N GLY A 34 -0.96 10.36 5.62
CA GLY A 34 0.19 11.05 6.21
C GLY A 34 0.59 10.52 7.59
N TRP A 35 -0.34 9.89 8.28
CA TRP A 35 -0.13 9.40 9.63
C TRP A 35 0.20 7.90 9.70
N GLY A 36 0.07 7.16 8.62
CA GLY A 36 0.33 5.73 8.66
C GLY A 36 0.35 5.08 7.29
N SER A 37 0.85 3.86 7.24
CA SER A 37 0.86 3.07 6.01
C SER A 37 0.66 1.60 6.30
N VAL A 38 0.21 0.89 5.28
CA VAL A 38 0.06 -0.55 5.31
C VAL A 38 0.53 -1.15 4.01
N THR A 39 1.20 -2.27 4.09
CA THR A 39 1.66 -3.03 2.92
C THR A 39 1.28 -4.49 3.09
N ILE A 40 0.73 -5.06 2.04
CA ILE A 40 0.39 -6.48 1.99
C ILE A 40 1.34 -7.13 1.00
N SER A 41 1.97 -8.22 1.38
CA SER A 41 2.88 -8.94 0.50
C SER A 41 2.18 -9.53 -0.72
N ALA A 42 2.94 -9.79 -1.76
CA ALA A 42 2.38 -10.33 -3.01
C ALA A 42 1.70 -11.67 -2.80
N ASP A 43 2.17 -12.48 -1.86
CA ASP A 43 1.54 -13.75 -1.54
C ASP A 43 0.29 -13.59 -0.66
N ARG A 44 0.00 -12.37 -0.23
CA ARG A 44 -1.16 -12.02 0.59
C ARG A 44 -1.16 -12.69 1.97
N LYS A 45 0.01 -13.01 2.47
CA LYS A 45 0.16 -13.69 3.76
C LYS A 45 0.83 -12.84 4.81
N HIS A 46 1.40 -11.71 4.44
CA HIS A 46 2.09 -10.83 5.38
C HIS A 46 1.53 -9.43 5.28
N ILE A 47 1.35 -8.82 6.43
CA ILE A 47 0.87 -7.45 6.51
C ILE A 47 1.83 -6.65 7.39
N THR A 48 2.18 -5.46 6.92
CA THR A 48 3.06 -4.56 7.65
C THR A 48 2.35 -3.24 7.84
N VAL A 49 2.28 -2.77 9.08
CA VAL A 49 1.68 -1.49 9.40
C VAL A 49 2.72 -0.59 10.03
N CYS A 50 2.77 0.66 9.59
CA CYS A 50 3.74 1.62 10.06
C CYS A 50 3.04 2.89 10.54
N ASP A 51 3.43 3.36 11.72
CA ASP A 51 3.03 4.66 12.21
C ASP A 51 4.02 5.68 11.63
N LEU A 52 3.53 6.64 10.90
CA LEU A 52 4.36 7.64 10.24
C LEU A 52 4.35 9.00 10.95
N SER A 53 3.57 9.13 12.00
CA SER A 53 3.40 10.41 12.68
C SER A 53 3.63 10.25 14.17
N ASN A 54 4.41 11.15 14.74
CA ASN A 54 4.67 11.16 16.16
C ASN A 54 3.59 12.00 16.88
N ASP A 55 2.35 11.57 16.78
CA ASP A 55 1.20 12.30 17.30
C ASP A 55 0.58 11.68 18.54
N GLY A 56 1.22 10.67 19.10
CA GLY A 56 0.70 9.97 20.26
C GLY A 56 -0.42 8.99 19.96
N ARG A 57 -0.80 8.85 18.71
CA ARG A 57 -1.83 7.90 18.29
C ARG A 57 -1.19 6.70 17.63
N ALA A 58 -1.70 5.54 17.97
CA ALA A 58 -1.28 4.32 17.28
C ALA A 58 -1.91 4.26 15.89
N VAL A 59 -1.37 3.40 15.05
CA VAL A 59 -1.92 3.10 13.74
C VAL A 59 -2.24 1.61 13.74
N ARG A 60 -3.39 1.26 13.22
CA ARG A 60 -3.80 -0.13 13.10
C ARG A 60 -4.30 -0.44 11.71
N VAL A 61 -4.27 -1.69 11.36
CA VAL A 61 -4.90 -2.20 10.15
C VAL A 61 -5.87 -3.29 10.55
N GLU A 62 -7.09 -3.18 10.08
CA GLU A 62 -8.09 -4.24 10.22
C GLU A 62 -8.15 -4.95 8.89
N TYR A 63 -8.06 -6.25 8.90
CA TYR A 63 -8.04 -7.01 7.66
C TYR A 63 -8.89 -8.27 7.77
N ALA A 64 -9.40 -8.70 6.64
CA ALA A 64 -10.20 -9.91 6.52
C ALA A 64 -9.47 -10.94 5.67
N THR A 65 -9.65 -12.19 6.01
CA THR A 65 -8.96 -13.29 5.35
C THR A 65 -9.92 -14.12 4.52
N SER A 66 -9.35 -14.99 3.71
CA SER A 66 -10.14 -15.90 2.86
C SER A 66 -10.96 -16.92 3.64
N TYR A 67 -10.71 -17.06 4.93
CA TYR A 67 -11.54 -17.89 5.79
C TYR A 67 -12.58 -17.06 6.53
N LEU A 68 -12.85 -15.86 6.07
CA LEU A 68 -13.85 -14.96 6.65
C LEU A 68 -13.54 -14.58 8.10
N GLN A 69 -12.28 -14.58 8.45
CA GLN A 69 -11.82 -14.14 9.75
C GLN A 69 -11.35 -12.69 9.66
N GLU A 70 -11.62 -11.95 10.72
CA GLU A 70 -11.19 -10.56 10.81
C GLU A 70 -10.13 -10.45 11.89
N TRP A 71 -9.07 -9.74 11.59
CA TRP A 71 -7.94 -9.55 12.48
C TRP A 71 -7.51 -8.10 12.50
N THR A 72 -6.80 -7.75 13.55
CA THR A 72 -6.24 -6.39 13.68
C THR A 72 -4.76 -6.48 14.02
N VAL A 73 -3.96 -5.69 13.33
CA VAL A 73 -2.56 -5.51 13.69
C VAL A 73 -2.34 -4.04 14.01
N VAL A 74 -1.65 -3.79 15.12
CA VAL A 74 -1.40 -2.43 15.61
C VAL A 74 0.08 -2.19 15.63
N ASP A 75 0.51 -1.04 15.10
CA ASP A 75 1.89 -0.63 15.28
C ASP A 75 2.04 -0.01 16.67
N ARG A 76 2.67 -0.75 17.55
CA ARG A 76 2.90 -0.33 18.93
C ARG A 76 4.25 0.33 19.13
N ASN A 77 5.06 0.36 18.08
CA ASN A 77 6.41 0.89 18.20
C ASN A 77 6.47 2.40 18.00
N GLY A 78 5.39 3.00 17.51
CA GLY A 78 5.36 4.41 17.20
C GLY A 78 6.18 4.74 15.96
N ALA A 79 6.31 6.02 15.66
CA ALA A 79 6.94 6.46 14.42
C ALA A 79 8.45 6.25 14.38
N ARG A 80 9.08 5.94 15.51
CA ARG A 80 10.54 5.87 15.59
C ARG A 80 11.13 4.48 15.47
N TRP A 81 10.34 3.45 15.72
CA TRP A 81 10.91 2.13 16.00
C TRP A 81 10.49 1.06 15.01
N GLY A 82 10.24 1.45 13.81
CA GLY A 82 9.89 0.50 12.78
C GLY A 82 8.40 0.19 12.79
N CYS A 83 8.05 -0.82 12.07
CA CYS A 83 6.68 -1.19 11.80
C CYS A 83 6.33 -2.49 12.49
N SER A 84 5.05 -2.79 12.60
CA SER A 84 4.57 -4.06 13.12
C SER A 84 4.10 -4.92 11.96
N THR A 85 4.30 -6.23 12.09
CA THR A 85 3.91 -7.18 11.05
C THR A 85 3.05 -8.28 11.64
N ASP A 86 2.24 -8.84 10.80
CA ASP A 86 1.45 -10.02 11.12
C ASP A 86 1.43 -10.95 9.93
N SER A 87 1.09 -12.20 10.15
CA SER A 87 1.10 -13.22 9.10
C SER A 87 -0.10 -14.10 9.20
N THR A 88 -0.57 -14.57 8.05
CA THR A 88 -1.55 -15.65 7.99
C THR A 88 -0.82 -16.94 7.66
N PHE A 89 -1.33 -18.07 8.15
CA PHE A 89 -0.69 -19.35 7.87
C PHE A 89 -1.30 -20.02 6.64
N PHE A 90 -2.60 -20.19 6.65
CA PHE A 90 -3.28 -20.93 5.58
C PHE A 90 -4.20 -20.05 4.77
N SER A 91 -4.68 -18.98 5.36
CA SER A 91 -5.58 -18.05 4.68
C SER A 91 -4.78 -17.00 3.93
N ARG A 92 -5.50 -16.18 3.16
CA ARG A 92 -4.92 -15.03 2.47
C ARG A 92 -5.73 -13.80 2.77
N ILE A 93 -5.06 -12.67 2.77
CA ILE A 93 -5.71 -11.40 3.03
C ILE A 93 -6.56 -11.03 1.83
N MET A 94 -7.83 -10.73 2.08
CA MET A 94 -8.81 -10.41 1.04
C MET A 94 -9.16 -8.93 1.01
N ALA A 95 -9.08 -8.27 2.14
CA ALA A 95 -9.40 -6.86 2.26
C ALA A 95 -8.70 -6.31 3.49
N PHE A 96 -8.41 -5.02 3.46
CA PHE A 96 -7.78 -4.36 4.59
C PHE A 96 -8.16 -2.90 4.61
N LYS A 97 -8.09 -2.29 5.78
CA LYS A 97 -8.25 -0.84 5.93
C LYS A 97 -7.30 -0.31 6.98
N LEU A 98 -6.77 0.85 6.69
CA LEU A 98 -5.82 1.55 7.54
C LEU A 98 -6.59 2.52 8.44
N CYS A 99 -6.33 2.45 9.74
CA CYS A 99 -7.07 3.24 10.72
C CYS A 99 -6.13 3.91 11.72
N GLU A 100 -6.57 5.04 12.25
CA GLU A 100 -5.89 5.67 13.36
C GLU A 100 -6.38 5.06 14.68
N GLY A 101 -5.50 5.07 15.68
CA GLY A 101 -5.85 4.61 17.02
C GLY A 101 -5.75 3.10 17.17
N ARG A 102 -5.78 2.65 18.41
CA ARG A 102 -5.67 1.22 18.71
C ARG A 102 -6.97 0.48 18.48
N THR A 103 -8.07 1.12 18.82
CA THR A 103 -9.39 0.50 18.77
C THR A 103 -10.39 1.41 18.08
N PHE A 104 -10.34 2.69 18.38
CA PHE A 104 -11.23 3.68 17.83
C PHE A 104 -10.44 4.72 17.06
N GLY A 105 -11.04 5.25 16.03
CA GLY A 105 -10.43 6.27 15.22
C GLY A 105 -10.88 6.15 13.79
N THR A 106 -10.53 7.14 13.00
CA THR A 106 -10.95 7.22 11.61
C THR A 106 -10.21 6.18 10.78
N CYS A 107 -10.95 5.49 9.93
CA CYS A 107 -10.38 4.56 8.97
C CYS A 107 -10.47 5.12 7.56
N ARG A 108 -9.49 4.79 6.75
CA ARG A 108 -9.57 5.03 5.32
C ARG A 108 -10.51 4.00 4.69
N PRO A 109 -11.00 4.27 3.48
CA PRO A 109 -11.82 3.29 2.78
C PRO A 109 -11.11 1.95 2.67
N PRO A 110 -11.83 0.84 2.80
CA PRO A 110 -11.20 -0.46 2.68
C PRO A 110 -10.68 -0.72 1.27
N VAL A 111 -9.59 -1.46 1.19
CA VAL A 111 -9.01 -1.91 -0.06
C VAL A 111 -9.38 -3.38 -0.23
N TRP A 112 -10.02 -3.69 -1.33
CA TRP A 112 -10.42 -5.06 -1.65
C TRP A 112 -9.45 -5.65 -2.67
N ILE A 113 -8.96 -6.83 -2.38
CA ILE A 113 -8.07 -7.53 -3.29
C ILE A 113 -8.92 -8.40 -4.18
N SER A 114 -9.06 -8.00 -5.44
CA SER A 114 -9.89 -8.73 -6.37
C SER A 114 -9.12 -9.89 -6.99
N ARG A 115 -9.85 -10.89 -7.46
CA ARG A 115 -9.21 -12.02 -8.13
C ARG A 115 -8.45 -11.60 -9.38
N SER A 116 -8.93 -10.59 -10.06
CA SER A 116 -8.26 -10.15 -11.29
C SER A 116 -6.89 -9.56 -11.00
N SER A 117 -6.66 -9.02 -9.83
CA SER A 117 -5.36 -8.47 -9.47
C SER A 117 -4.39 -9.54 -9.00
N MET A 118 -4.78 -10.79 -9.01
CA MET A 118 -3.93 -11.89 -8.60
C MET A 118 -3.28 -12.64 -9.75
N ARG A 119 -3.55 -12.22 -10.95
CA ARG A 119 -2.95 -12.86 -12.12
C ARG A 119 -1.64 -12.23 -12.51
#